data_c10d94097cf7a6e3a4869b373c35d2af
#
_entry.id   c10d94097cf7a6e3a4869b373c35d2af
#
_cell.length_a   1.000
_cell.length_b   1.000
_cell.length_c   1.000
_cell.angle_alpha   90.00
_cell.angle_beta   90.00
_cell.angle_gamma   90.00
#
_symmetry.space_group_name_H-M   'P 1'
#
loop_
_entity.id
_entity.type
_entity.pdbx_description
1 polymer ?
#
loop_
_entity_poly.entity_id
_entity_poly.type
_entity_poly.pdbx_seq_one_letter_code
_entity_poly.pdbx_strand_id
1 'polypeptide(L)'
;MNTVQPIKNPERVRAILEGLEHDSTWHGRRMFLLFATGIFTGLRISDIVKLKAGHVRGEYLRLREQKTGKHQSIALNPVLRDIYDKRLAGLTDDAFIFPSRKKDGDGNEKPISTRAAAYDMKVIAKRFGIKEPFACHSMRKTYGYRLYTGEGATLEELRIQFNHSKEAVTRRYIGVDEEMRNKHVKKMQYAGYVPEGFTGSTRKRDKDGGQVLETSWSNEGKKTDS
;
A
#
# COMPACT_ATOMS: atom_id res chain seq x y z
N MET A 1 -11.48 -12.43 13.98
CA MET A 1 -10.63 -12.59 12.78
C MET A 1 -9.60 -11.49 12.75
N ASN A 2 -8.31 -11.79 12.88
CA ASN A 2 -7.26 -10.77 12.85
C ASN A 2 -7.13 -10.24 11.40
N THR A 3 -7.75 -9.11 11.13
CA THR A 3 -7.71 -8.48 9.81
C THR A 3 -6.37 -7.76 9.64
N VAL A 4 -5.56 -8.17 8.67
CA VAL A 4 -4.29 -7.48 8.35
C VAL A 4 -4.52 -5.99 8.08
N GLN A 5 -3.51 -5.17 8.40
CA GLN A 5 -3.59 -3.70 8.30
C GLN A 5 -2.78 -3.16 7.10
N PRO A 6 -3.16 -2.01 6.53
CA PRO A 6 -2.31 -1.27 5.61
C PRO A 6 -1.12 -0.64 6.35
N ILE A 7 -0.01 -0.40 5.66
CA ILE A 7 1.04 0.50 6.14
C ILE A 7 0.59 1.92 5.80
N LYS A 8 0.12 2.68 6.81
CA LYS A 8 -0.44 4.02 6.61
C LYS A 8 0.63 5.10 6.45
N ASN A 9 1.76 4.95 7.12
CA ASN A 9 2.86 5.91 7.06
C ASN A 9 3.69 5.72 5.77
N PRO A 10 3.75 6.70 4.85
CA PRO A 10 4.51 6.61 3.61
C PRO A 10 6.03 6.51 3.85
N GLU A 11 6.57 7.15 4.89
CA GLU A 11 7.99 7.06 5.23
C GLU A 11 8.38 5.62 5.60
N ARG A 12 7.48 4.89 6.27
CA ARG A 12 7.70 3.48 6.59
C ARG A 12 7.71 2.60 5.34
N VAL A 13 6.85 2.91 4.37
CA VAL A 13 6.85 2.23 3.06
C VAL A 13 8.17 2.48 2.35
N ARG A 14 8.63 3.74 2.33
CA ARG A 14 9.92 4.12 1.74
C ARG A 14 11.07 3.38 2.40
N ALA A 15 11.16 3.39 3.72
CA ALA A 15 12.23 2.71 4.46
C ALA A 15 12.28 1.19 4.18
N ILE A 16 11.11 0.54 4.00
CA ILE A 16 11.05 -0.87 3.62
C ILE A 16 11.58 -1.09 2.20
N LEU A 17 11.17 -0.24 1.24
CA LEU A 17 11.65 -0.32 -0.13
C LEU A 17 13.17 -0.15 -0.19
N GLU A 18 13.70 0.92 0.39
CA GLU A 18 15.15 1.22 0.43
C GLU A 18 15.92 0.08 1.10
N GLY A 19 15.47 -0.39 2.25
CA GLY A 19 16.13 -1.47 2.97
C GLY A 19 16.09 -2.84 2.25
N LEU A 20 15.08 -3.10 1.42
CA LEU A 20 15.00 -4.29 0.59
C LEU A 20 15.81 -4.14 -0.70
N GLU A 21 15.88 -2.95 -1.27
CA GLU A 21 16.62 -2.68 -2.51
C GLU A 21 18.12 -2.95 -2.37
N HIS A 22 18.67 -2.64 -1.21
CA HIS A 22 20.08 -2.88 -0.89
C HIS A 22 20.42 -4.35 -0.60
N ASP A 23 19.42 -5.22 -0.49
CA ASP A 23 19.64 -6.66 -0.27
C ASP A 23 19.97 -7.37 -1.59
N SER A 24 21.25 -7.58 -1.84
CA SER A 24 21.76 -8.22 -3.07
C SER A 24 21.53 -9.73 -3.14
N THR A 25 21.03 -10.35 -2.05
CA THR A 25 20.75 -11.78 -2.04
C THR A 25 19.60 -12.10 -3.01
N TRP A 26 19.56 -13.33 -3.51
CA TRP A 26 18.42 -13.78 -4.34
C TRP A 26 17.08 -13.63 -3.63
N HIS A 27 17.05 -13.92 -2.33
CA HIS A 27 15.85 -13.76 -1.51
C HIS A 27 15.46 -12.30 -1.31
N GLY A 28 16.45 -11.42 -1.06
CA GLY A 28 16.25 -9.99 -0.92
C GLY A 28 15.68 -9.37 -2.20
N ARG A 29 16.26 -9.69 -3.35
CA ARG A 29 15.76 -9.22 -4.66
C ARG A 29 14.32 -9.64 -4.91
N ARG A 30 13.96 -10.86 -4.56
CA ARG A 30 12.59 -11.36 -4.67
C ARG A 30 11.63 -10.61 -3.73
N MET A 31 12.02 -10.42 -2.47
CA MET A 31 11.20 -9.68 -1.50
C MET A 31 11.00 -8.23 -1.94
N PHE A 32 12.03 -7.57 -2.44
CA PHE A 32 11.95 -6.22 -3.00
C PHE A 32 10.92 -6.14 -4.12
N LEU A 33 11.07 -6.96 -5.17
CA LEU A 33 10.14 -6.98 -6.30
C LEU A 33 8.72 -7.32 -5.86
N LEU A 34 8.56 -8.29 -4.96
CA LEU A 34 7.25 -8.71 -4.46
C LEU A 34 6.55 -7.57 -3.71
N PHE A 35 7.27 -6.90 -2.82
CA PHE A 35 6.74 -5.78 -2.05
C PHE A 35 6.43 -4.58 -2.95
N ALA A 36 7.36 -4.17 -3.81
CA ALA A 36 7.16 -3.09 -4.76
C ALA A 36 5.95 -3.35 -5.67
N THR A 37 5.89 -4.54 -6.31
CA THR A 37 4.75 -4.91 -7.15
C THR A 37 3.43 -4.79 -6.37
N GLY A 38 3.37 -5.32 -5.15
CA GLY A 38 2.16 -5.33 -4.35
C GLY A 38 1.65 -3.94 -3.96
N ILE A 39 2.55 -3.04 -3.56
CA ILE A 39 2.17 -1.69 -3.12
C ILE A 39 1.93 -0.69 -4.26
N PHE A 40 2.49 -0.94 -5.46
CA PHE A 40 2.26 -0.06 -6.61
C PHE A 40 1.15 -0.52 -7.55
N THR A 41 0.71 -1.79 -7.47
CA THR A 41 -0.36 -2.31 -8.34
C THR A 41 -1.63 -2.67 -7.59
N GLY A 42 -1.52 -2.95 -6.31
CA GLY A 42 -2.62 -3.45 -5.51
C GLY A 42 -3.16 -4.82 -5.95
N LEU A 43 -2.44 -5.59 -6.74
CA LEU A 43 -2.84 -6.92 -7.19
C LEU A 43 -3.01 -7.91 -6.03
N ARG A 44 -3.81 -8.96 -6.24
CA ARG A 44 -3.85 -10.10 -5.32
C ARG A 44 -2.58 -10.92 -5.42
N ILE A 45 -2.14 -11.49 -4.30
CA ILE A 45 -0.92 -12.29 -4.28
C ILE A 45 -0.96 -13.46 -5.26
N SER A 46 -2.13 -14.07 -5.48
CA SER A 46 -2.33 -15.13 -6.47
C SER A 46 -2.00 -14.70 -7.90
N ASP A 47 -2.20 -13.41 -8.19
CA ASP A 47 -1.93 -12.85 -9.50
C ASP A 47 -0.47 -12.39 -9.59
N ILE A 48 0.05 -11.75 -8.54
CA ILE A 48 1.45 -11.30 -8.47
C ILE A 48 2.43 -12.44 -8.71
N VAL A 49 2.28 -13.57 -8.00
CA VAL A 49 3.24 -14.68 -8.10
C VAL A 49 3.31 -15.28 -9.49
N LYS A 50 2.26 -15.14 -10.30
CA LYS A 50 2.18 -15.67 -11.68
C LYS A 50 2.57 -14.66 -12.76
N LEU A 51 3.01 -13.46 -12.38
CA LEU A 51 3.44 -12.47 -13.36
C LEU A 51 4.65 -12.98 -14.14
N LYS A 52 4.57 -12.80 -15.44
CA LYS A 52 5.65 -12.99 -16.40
C LYS A 52 6.22 -11.64 -16.83
N ALA A 53 7.46 -11.61 -17.29
CA ALA A 53 8.11 -10.37 -17.72
C ALA A 53 7.31 -9.66 -18.82
N GLY A 54 6.74 -10.39 -19.77
CA GLY A 54 5.90 -9.84 -20.84
C GLY A 54 4.65 -9.10 -20.35
N HIS A 55 4.11 -9.44 -19.17
CA HIS A 55 2.95 -8.75 -18.62
C HIS A 55 3.23 -7.29 -18.22
N VAL A 56 4.51 -6.92 -18.05
CA VAL A 56 4.94 -5.61 -17.51
C VAL A 56 5.83 -4.81 -18.46
N ARG A 57 6.00 -5.26 -19.71
CA ARG A 57 6.87 -4.58 -20.71
C ARG A 57 6.30 -3.28 -21.25
N GLY A 58 4.98 -3.12 -21.31
CA GLY A 58 4.30 -1.95 -21.83
C GLY A 58 4.05 -0.88 -20.74
N GLU A 59 3.32 0.18 -21.09
CA GLU A 59 2.87 1.21 -20.13
C GLU A 59 1.85 0.67 -19.13
N TYR A 60 1.24 -0.46 -19.46
CA TYR A 60 0.22 -1.10 -18.67
C TYR A 60 0.63 -2.52 -18.33
N LEU A 61 0.48 -2.89 -17.07
CA LEU A 61 0.46 -4.27 -16.65
C LEU A 61 -0.86 -4.89 -17.10
N ARG A 62 -0.80 -5.95 -17.95
CA ARG A 62 -1.97 -6.65 -18.46
C ARG A 62 -1.96 -8.09 -18.01
N LEU A 63 -3.05 -8.51 -17.38
CA LEU A 63 -3.22 -9.90 -16.92
C LEU A 63 -4.67 -10.32 -16.90
N ARG A 64 -4.89 -11.64 -16.76
CA ARG A 64 -6.18 -12.23 -16.45
C ARG A 64 -6.19 -12.66 -15.00
N GLU A 65 -7.09 -12.07 -14.19
CA GLU A 65 -7.20 -12.39 -12.75
C GLU A 65 -7.54 -13.85 -12.50
N GLN A 66 -6.81 -14.49 -11.58
CA GLN A 66 -7.03 -15.89 -11.21
C GLN A 66 -8.40 -16.12 -10.56
N LYS A 67 -8.86 -15.19 -9.72
CA LYS A 67 -10.09 -15.36 -8.96
C LYS A 67 -11.35 -15.11 -9.78
N THR A 68 -11.32 -14.16 -10.71
CA THR A 68 -12.51 -13.68 -11.43
C THR A 68 -12.51 -14.01 -12.92
N GLY A 69 -11.35 -14.39 -13.46
CA GLY A 69 -11.14 -14.60 -14.89
C GLY A 69 -11.20 -13.34 -15.75
N LYS A 70 -11.38 -12.16 -15.14
CA LYS A 70 -11.47 -10.87 -15.84
C LYS A 70 -10.10 -10.38 -16.29
N HIS A 71 -10.06 -9.75 -17.46
CA HIS A 71 -8.88 -9.02 -17.92
C HIS A 71 -8.72 -7.75 -17.09
N GLN A 72 -7.51 -7.49 -16.63
CA GLN A 72 -7.11 -6.25 -15.97
C GLN A 72 -6.01 -5.57 -16.77
N SER A 73 -6.11 -4.25 -16.85
CA SER A 73 -5.08 -3.37 -17.39
C SER A 73 -4.83 -2.28 -16.35
N ILE A 74 -3.62 -2.27 -15.78
CA ILE A 74 -3.22 -1.34 -14.70
C ILE A 74 -2.07 -0.50 -15.23
N ALA A 75 -2.21 0.82 -15.24
CA ALA A 75 -1.11 1.72 -15.59
C ALA A 75 0.07 1.49 -14.63
N LEU A 76 1.26 1.33 -15.18
CA LEU A 76 2.46 1.17 -14.36
C LEU A 76 2.92 2.54 -13.86
N ASN A 77 3.02 2.66 -12.54
CA ASN A 77 3.66 3.80 -11.92
C ASN A 77 5.11 3.93 -12.44
N PRO A 78 5.60 5.15 -12.75
CA PRO A 78 6.95 5.36 -13.30
C PRO A 78 8.07 4.74 -12.46
N VAL A 79 7.96 4.78 -11.12
CA VAL A 79 8.94 4.15 -10.22
C VAL A 79 8.93 2.63 -10.39
N LEU A 80 7.75 2.01 -10.42
CA LEU A 80 7.66 0.56 -10.61
C LEU A 80 8.15 0.15 -12.01
N ARG A 81 7.91 0.99 -13.01
CA ARG A 81 8.44 0.81 -14.35
C ARG A 81 9.97 0.75 -14.34
N ASP A 82 10.63 1.75 -13.76
CA ASP A 82 12.09 1.80 -13.66
C ASP A 82 12.65 0.57 -12.91
N ILE A 83 11.98 0.15 -11.83
CA ILE A 83 12.33 -1.08 -11.11
C ILE A 83 12.29 -2.31 -12.05
N TYR A 84 11.21 -2.45 -12.82
CA TYR A 84 11.09 -3.58 -13.75
C TYR A 84 12.12 -3.53 -14.86
N ASP A 85 12.33 -2.38 -15.48
CA ASP A 85 13.30 -2.21 -16.56
C ASP A 85 14.71 -2.59 -16.10
N LYS A 86 15.10 -2.22 -14.88
CA LYS A 86 16.41 -2.57 -14.29
C LYS A 86 16.50 -4.03 -13.85
N ARG A 87 15.45 -4.55 -13.21
CA ARG A 87 15.52 -5.87 -12.54
C ARG A 87 15.12 -7.04 -13.44
N LEU A 88 14.39 -6.79 -14.51
CA LEU A 88 13.94 -7.80 -15.47
C LEU A 88 14.68 -7.72 -16.82
N ALA A 89 15.72 -6.89 -16.91
CA ALA A 89 16.56 -6.81 -18.09
C ALA A 89 17.10 -8.19 -18.45
N GLY A 90 17.00 -8.57 -19.75
CA GLY A 90 17.47 -9.86 -20.28
C GLY A 90 16.51 -11.05 -20.04
N LEU A 91 15.42 -10.91 -19.29
CA LEU A 91 14.42 -11.96 -19.21
C LEU A 91 13.58 -12.03 -20.48
N THR A 92 13.23 -13.25 -20.92
CA THR A 92 12.24 -13.46 -21.98
C THR A 92 10.83 -13.11 -21.47
N ASP A 93 9.91 -12.81 -22.36
CA ASP A 93 8.53 -12.44 -22.00
C ASP A 93 7.80 -13.54 -21.23
N ASP A 94 8.14 -14.80 -21.47
CA ASP A 94 7.56 -15.95 -20.81
C ASP A 94 8.16 -16.26 -19.43
N ALA A 95 9.30 -15.67 -19.08
CA ALA A 95 9.96 -15.89 -17.80
C ALA A 95 9.10 -15.36 -16.65
N PHE A 96 9.00 -16.14 -15.56
CA PHE A 96 8.33 -15.68 -14.34
C PHE A 96 9.16 -14.60 -13.66
N ILE A 97 8.50 -13.52 -13.21
CA ILE A 97 9.15 -12.49 -12.37
C ILE A 97 9.53 -13.08 -11.00
N PHE A 98 8.74 -14.05 -10.54
CA PHE A 98 8.92 -14.72 -9.24
C PHE A 98 9.12 -16.24 -9.43
N PRO A 99 10.26 -16.68 -10.01
CA PRO A 99 10.50 -18.10 -10.26
C PRO A 99 10.71 -18.85 -8.95
N SER A 100 10.25 -20.10 -8.90
CA SER A 100 10.53 -21.03 -7.84
C SER A 100 11.90 -21.70 -8.08
N ARG A 101 12.62 -22.03 -6.99
CA ARG A 101 13.82 -22.89 -7.10
C ARG A 101 13.47 -24.35 -7.48
N LYS A 102 12.22 -24.76 -7.19
CA LYS A 102 11.74 -26.11 -7.53
C LYS A 102 11.01 -26.04 -8.87
N LYS A 103 11.30 -26.97 -9.72
CA LYS A 103 10.58 -27.18 -10.98
C LYS A 103 9.25 -27.87 -10.73
N ASP A 104 8.39 -27.93 -11.75
CA ASP A 104 7.17 -28.76 -11.72
C ASP A 104 7.49 -30.24 -11.94
N GLY A 105 6.44 -31.09 -12.01
CA GLY A 105 6.60 -32.53 -12.23
C GLY A 105 7.24 -32.90 -13.56
N ASP A 106 7.11 -32.03 -14.56
CA ASP A 106 7.62 -32.20 -15.93
C ASP A 106 8.98 -31.51 -16.14
N GLY A 107 9.57 -30.97 -15.07
CA GLY A 107 10.87 -30.30 -15.14
C GLY A 107 10.84 -28.85 -15.62
N ASN A 108 9.67 -28.22 -15.80
CA ASN A 108 9.54 -26.86 -16.25
C ASN A 108 9.67 -25.86 -15.10
N GLU A 109 10.00 -24.62 -15.43
CA GLU A 109 9.96 -23.51 -14.48
C GLU A 109 8.53 -23.25 -14.01
N LYS A 110 8.38 -22.97 -12.73
CA LYS A 110 7.12 -22.55 -12.13
C LYS A 110 7.29 -21.37 -11.21
N PRO A 111 6.23 -20.58 -10.98
CA PRO A 111 6.30 -19.47 -10.04
C PRO A 111 6.38 -19.96 -8.59
N ILE A 112 6.80 -19.07 -7.68
CA ILE A 112 6.67 -19.33 -6.24
C ILE A 112 5.20 -19.53 -5.85
N SER A 113 4.96 -20.30 -4.79
CA SER A 113 3.62 -20.43 -4.22
C SER A 113 3.23 -19.18 -3.42
N THR A 114 1.92 -18.97 -3.27
CA THR A 114 1.40 -17.91 -2.37
C THR A 114 1.85 -18.13 -0.92
N ARG A 115 2.12 -19.38 -0.51
CA ARG A 115 2.70 -19.72 0.80
C ARG A 115 4.13 -19.18 0.94
N ALA A 116 4.95 -19.32 -0.11
CA ALA A 116 6.30 -18.76 -0.12
C ALA A 116 6.27 -17.22 -0.05
N ALA A 117 5.39 -16.58 -0.81
CA ALA A 117 5.19 -15.13 -0.72
C ALA A 117 4.70 -14.69 0.67
N ALA A 118 3.82 -15.47 1.31
CA ALA A 118 3.39 -15.18 2.68
C ALA A 118 4.52 -15.31 3.70
N TYR A 119 5.45 -16.24 3.48
CA TYR A 119 6.67 -16.34 4.28
C TYR A 119 7.55 -15.10 4.10
N ASP A 120 7.74 -14.63 2.87
CA ASP A 120 8.49 -13.41 2.59
C ASP A 120 7.91 -12.20 3.33
N MET A 121 6.58 -12.07 3.38
CA MET A 121 5.92 -11.00 4.15
C MET A 121 6.21 -11.10 5.66
N LYS A 122 6.28 -12.31 6.22
CA LYS A 122 6.69 -12.50 7.63
C LYS A 122 8.13 -12.08 7.87
N VAL A 123 9.03 -12.38 6.92
CA VAL A 123 10.44 -11.95 7.00
C VAL A 123 10.55 -10.44 6.96
N ILE A 124 9.82 -9.78 6.03
CA ILE A 124 9.75 -8.31 5.94
C ILE A 124 9.21 -7.73 7.26
N ALA A 125 8.10 -8.26 7.78
CA ALA A 125 7.52 -7.78 9.03
C ALA A 125 8.52 -7.82 10.19
N LYS A 126 9.24 -8.94 10.34
CA LYS A 126 10.26 -9.10 11.36
C LYS A 126 11.44 -8.15 11.16
N ARG A 127 11.97 -8.06 9.93
CA ARG A 127 13.14 -7.24 9.59
C ARG A 127 12.89 -5.75 9.85
N PHE A 128 11.69 -5.27 9.55
CA PHE A 128 11.33 -3.86 9.68
C PHE A 128 10.46 -3.53 10.91
N GLY A 129 10.37 -4.44 11.86
CA GLY A 129 9.67 -4.22 13.12
C GLY A 129 8.19 -3.87 12.96
N ILE A 130 7.48 -4.48 12.00
CA ILE A 130 6.04 -4.26 11.81
C ILE A 130 5.28 -5.04 12.89
N LYS A 131 4.68 -4.32 13.82
CA LYS A 131 3.94 -4.91 14.96
C LYS A 131 2.49 -5.22 14.63
N GLU A 132 1.91 -4.48 13.70
CA GLU A 132 0.53 -4.65 13.24
C GLU A 132 0.37 -5.97 12.47
N PRO A 133 -0.84 -6.58 12.45
CA PRO A 133 -1.10 -7.76 11.63
C PRO A 133 -0.76 -7.50 10.16
N PHE A 134 0.30 -8.12 9.67
CA PHE A 134 0.88 -7.89 8.34
C PHE A 134 1.00 -9.18 7.55
N ALA A 135 0.52 -9.17 6.30
CA ALA A 135 0.62 -10.28 5.36
C ALA A 135 0.46 -9.76 3.90
N CYS A 136 0.39 -10.67 2.92
CA CYS A 136 0.28 -10.29 1.50
C CYS A 136 -0.84 -9.28 1.20
N HIS A 137 -2.00 -9.41 1.84
CA HIS A 137 -3.10 -8.45 1.67
C HIS A 137 -2.81 -7.05 2.21
N SER A 138 -1.81 -6.90 3.10
CA SER A 138 -1.40 -5.57 3.58
C SER A 138 -0.86 -4.69 2.46
N MET A 139 -0.14 -5.27 1.49
CA MET A 139 0.35 -4.51 0.32
C MET A 139 -0.82 -3.90 -0.48
N ARG A 140 -1.82 -4.71 -0.80
CA ARG A 140 -3.01 -4.26 -1.54
C ARG A 140 -3.85 -3.25 -0.74
N LYS A 141 -3.93 -3.41 0.59
CA LYS A 141 -4.56 -2.42 1.47
C LYS A 141 -3.77 -1.12 1.52
N THR A 142 -2.44 -1.19 1.57
CA THR A 142 -1.55 -0.01 1.53
C THR A 142 -1.73 0.77 0.23
N TYR A 143 -1.78 0.08 -0.91
CA TYR A 143 -2.07 0.68 -2.21
C TYR A 143 -3.41 1.45 -2.20
N GLY A 144 -4.51 0.80 -1.80
CA GLY A 144 -5.81 1.46 -1.77
C GLY A 144 -5.90 2.59 -0.76
N TYR A 145 -5.29 2.42 0.42
CA TYR A 145 -5.19 3.48 1.42
C TYR A 145 -4.46 4.70 0.86
N ARG A 146 -3.31 4.49 0.20
CA ARG A 146 -2.52 5.58 -0.38
C ARG A 146 -3.24 6.31 -1.50
N LEU A 147 -3.87 5.58 -2.42
CA LEU A 147 -4.66 6.20 -3.48
C LEU A 147 -5.79 7.07 -2.93
N TYR A 148 -6.51 6.58 -1.91
CA TYR A 148 -7.60 7.31 -1.30
C TYR A 148 -7.15 8.55 -0.52
N THR A 149 -6.09 8.42 0.30
CA THR A 149 -5.69 9.49 1.22
C THR A 149 -4.65 10.45 0.66
N GLY A 150 -3.87 10.02 -0.33
CA GLY A 150 -2.75 10.78 -0.86
C GLY A 150 -2.94 11.25 -2.29
N GLU A 151 -3.64 10.47 -3.13
CA GLU A 151 -3.76 10.74 -4.57
C GLU A 151 -5.20 11.15 -4.97
N GLY A 152 -6.11 11.26 -4.01
CA GLY A 152 -7.47 11.77 -4.23
C GLY A 152 -8.43 10.79 -4.91
N ALA A 153 -8.08 9.51 -5.04
CA ALA A 153 -8.99 8.52 -5.61
C ALA A 153 -10.26 8.39 -4.77
N THR A 154 -11.40 8.28 -5.42
CA THR A 154 -12.70 8.06 -4.78
C THR A 154 -12.86 6.60 -4.32
N LEU A 155 -13.78 6.37 -3.38
CA LEU A 155 -14.13 5.01 -2.98
C LEU A 155 -14.73 4.19 -4.14
N GLU A 156 -15.45 4.86 -5.04
CA GLU A 156 -16.04 4.22 -6.22
C GLU A 156 -14.96 3.76 -7.21
N GLU A 157 -13.95 4.60 -7.50
CA GLU A 157 -12.82 4.22 -8.35
C GLU A 157 -12.06 3.02 -7.75
N LEU A 158 -11.81 3.04 -6.43
CA LEU A 158 -11.19 1.91 -5.74
C LEU A 158 -12.07 0.67 -5.72
N ARG A 159 -13.40 0.83 -5.61
CA ARG A 159 -14.36 -0.28 -5.69
C ARG A 159 -14.26 -0.98 -7.04
N ILE A 160 -14.24 -0.21 -8.12
CA ILE A 160 -14.09 -0.72 -9.49
C ILE A 160 -12.74 -1.44 -9.63
N GLN A 161 -11.65 -0.79 -9.23
CA GLN A 161 -10.29 -1.32 -9.34
C GLN A 161 -10.08 -2.61 -8.53
N PHE A 162 -10.69 -2.68 -7.35
CA PHE A 162 -10.64 -3.89 -6.51
C PHE A 162 -11.69 -4.92 -6.86
N ASN A 163 -12.60 -4.60 -7.79
CA ASN A 163 -13.74 -5.45 -8.15
C ASN A 163 -14.56 -5.83 -6.91
N HIS A 164 -14.83 -4.85 -6.04
CA HIS A 164 -15.69 -5.03 -4.87
C HIS A 164 -17.15 -4.74 -5.22
N SER A 165 -18.08 -5.47 -4.58
CA SER A 165 -19.52 -5.33 -4.84
C SER A 165 -20.13 -4.02 -4.32
N LYS A 166 -19.56 -3.45 -3.25
CA LYS A 166 -20.06 -2.23 -2.59
C LYS A 166 -18.91 -1.38 -2.07
N GLU A 167 -19.09 -0.05 -2.05
CA GLU A 167 -18.12 0.89 -1.47
C GLU A 167 -17.82 0.62 0.01
N ALA A 168 -18.82 0.24 0.79
CA ALA A 168 -18.64 -0.10 2.19
C ALA A 168 -17.62 -1.24 2.41
N VAL A 169 -17.53 -2.18 1.44
CA VAL A 169 -16.51 -3.23 1.44
C VAL A 169 -15.14 -2.63 1.20
N THR A 170 -15.02 -1.72 0.23
CA THR A 170 -13.77 -1.03 -0.10
C THR A 170 -13.28 -0.18 1.07
N ARG A 171 -14.15 0.64 1.66
CA ARG A 171 -13.85 1.51 2.80
C ARG A 171 -13.30 0.72 3.98
N ARG A 172 -14.01 -0.35 4.39
CA ARG A 172 -13.54 -1.26 5.44
C ARG A 172 -12.24 -1.95 5.05
N TYR A 173 -12.10 -2.32 3.79
CA TYR A 173 -10.93 -3.02 3.28
C TYR A 173 -9.66 -2.19 3.39
N ILE A 174 -9.70 -0.90 2.99
CA ILE A 174 -8.55 0.00 3.08
C ILE A 174 -8.32 0.58 4.48
N GLY A 175 -9.25 0.37 5.42
CA GLY A 175 -9.08 0.71 6.82
C GLY A 175 -9.23 2.20 7.16
N VAL A 176 -10.09 2.93 6.43
CA VAL A 176 -10.34 4.37 6.65
C VAL A 176 -11.62 4.67 7.45
N ASP A 177 -12.36 3.66 7.89
CA ASP A 177 -13.64 3.86 8.60
C ASP A 177 -13.51 4.76 9.84
N GLU A 178 -12.46 4.57 10.63
CA GLU A 178 -12.22 5.37 11.83
C GLU A 178 -11.81 6.80 11.48
N GLU A 179 -10.93 6.96 10.50
CA GLU A 179 -10.48 8.27 10.03
C GLU A 179 -11.64 9.09 9.44
N MET A 180 -12.50 8.44 8.65
CA MET A 180 -13.69 9.08 8.08
C MET A 180 -14.68 9.51 9.18
N ARG A 181 -14.93 8.66 10.17
CA ARG A 181 -15.82 9.02 11.31
C ARG A 181 -15.29 10.23 12.07
N ASN A 182 -13.99 10.30 12.29
CA ASN A 182 -13.38 11.33 13.11
C ASN A 182 -13.00 12.60 12.34
N LYS A 183 -13.02 12.57 11.00
CA LYS A 183 -12.59 13.68 10.12
C LYS A 183 -13.31 14.99 10.44
N HIS A 184 -14.61 14.93 10.67
CA HIS A 184 -15.45 16.11 10.91
C HIS A 184 -15.58 16.43 12.40
N VAL A 185 -15.50 15.44 13.29
CA VAL A 185 -15.61 15.63 14.74
C VAL A 185 -14.52 16.58 15.25
N LYS A 186 -13.28 16.42 14.77
CA LYS A 186 -12.16 17.30 15.14
C LYS A 186 -12.31 18.75 14.73
N LYS A 187 -13.19 19.03 13.77
CA LYS A 187 -13.47 20.39 13.23
C LYS A 187 -14.80 20.94 13.72
N MET A 188 -15.57 20.15 14.46
CA MET A 188 -16.90 20.53 14.92
C MET A 188 -16.81 21.64 15.96
N GLN A 189 -17.57 22.73 15.74
CA GLN A 189 -17.68 23.87 16.64
C GLN A 189 -19.15 24.24 16.79
N TYR A 190 -19.50 24.75 17.96
CA TYR A 190 -20.85 25.24 18.25
C TYR A 190 -20.84 26.76 18.40
N ALA A 191 -21.20 27.48 17.32
CA ALA A 191 -21.35 28.94 17.29
C ALA A 191 -20.17 29.71 17.93
N GLY A 192 -18.95 29.23 17.75
CA GLY A 192 -17.75 29.85 18.31
C GLY A 192 -17.54 29.66 19.81
N TYR A 193 -18.32 28.79 20.46
CA TYR A 193 -18.12 28.48 21.89
C TYR A 193 -16.73 27.89 22.14
N VAL A 194 -15.98 28.55 23.01
CA VAL A 194 -14.68 28.09 23.52
C VAL A 194 -14.75 28.17 25.04
N PRO A 195 -14.51 27.08 25.79
CA PRO A 195 -14.51 27.13 27.24
C PRO A 195 -13.43 28.07 27.77
N GLU A 196 -13.69 28.70 28.92
CA GLU A 196 -12.68 29.50 29.61
C GLU A 196 -11.46 28.65 29.96
N GLY A 197 -10.23 29.16 29.64
CA GLY A 197 -8.98 28.42 29.82
C GLY A 197 -8.66 27.37 28.75
N PHE A 198 -9.44 27.27 27.67
CA PHE A 198 -9.11 26.39 26.57
C PHE A 198 -7.89 26.89 25.81
N THR A 199 -6.80 26.14 25.82
CA THR A 199 -5.51 26.54 25.21
C THR A 199 -5.38 26.12 23.73
N GLY A 200 -6.38 25.48 23.16
CA GLY A 200 -6.39 25.06 21.74
C GLY A 200 -5.34 24.02 21.36
N SER A 201 -4.63 23.45 22.31
CA SER A 201 -3.50 22.58 22.01
C SER A 201 -3.94 21.13 21.74
N THR A 202 -3.80 20.68 20.50
CA THR A 202 -3.75 19.25 20.20
C THR A 202 -2.32 18.76 20.44
N ARG A 203 -2.14 17.82 21.38
CA ARG A 203 -0.83 17.19 21.61
C ARG A 203 -0.46 16.34 20.38
N LYS A 204 0.49 16.78 19.60
CA LYS A 204 1.19 15.91 18.63
C LYS A 204 2.44 15.34 19.27
N ARG A 205 2.76 14.10 18.96
CA ARG A 205 4.08 13.54 19.28
C ARG A 205 5.04 13.93 18.17
N ASP A 206 6.21 14.44 18.56
CA ASP A 206 7.33 14.69 17.65
C ASP A 206 7.91 13.37 17.09
N LYS A 207 8.88 13.50 16.21
CA LYS A 207 9.53 12.34 15.57
C LYS A 207 10.27 11.44 16.57
N ASP A 208 10.56 11.94 17.76
CA ASP A 208 11.33 11.28 18.81
C ASP A 208 10.45 10.78 19.96
N GLY A 209 9.12 10.90 19.84
CA GLY A 209 8.14 10.46 20.85
C GLY A 209 7.84 11.47 21.93
N GLY A 210 8.41 12.67 21.88
CA GLY A 210 8.13 13.81 22.73
C GLY A 210 6.74 14.41 22.48
N GLN A 211 6.14 15.06 23.49
CA GLN A 211 4.87 15.78 23.32
C GLN A 211 5.16 17.23 22.92
N VAL A 212 4.85 17.59 21.67
CA VAL A 212 4.88 18.98 21.21
C VAL A 212 3.48 19.57 21.24
N LEU A 213 3.35 20.75 21.82
CA LEU A 213 2.13 21.55 21.83
C LEU A 213 2.11 22.44 20.59
N GLU A 214 1.28 22.13 19.59
CA GLU A 214 1.00 23.06 18.49
C GLU A 214 -0.24 23.89 18.82
N THR A 215 -0.05 25.19 18.98
CA THR A 215 -1.15 26.17 19.02
C THR A 215 -1.45 26.60 17.58
N SER A 216 -2.49 26.08 16.97
CA SER A 216 -2.94 26.52 15.66
C SER A 216 -4.42 26.89 15.67
N TRP A 217 -4.72 28.03 16.30
CA TRP A 217 -5.92 28.80 16.05
C TRP A 217 -5.53 30.26 16.04
N SER A 218 -5.05 30.76 14.91
CA SER A 218 -4.96 32.18 14.65
C SER A 218 -6.39 32.72 14.50
N ASN A 219 -6.78 33.62 15.41
CA ASN A 219 -7.95 34.47 15.25
C ASN A 219 -7.71 35.46 14.08
N GLU A 220 -7.88 35.01 12.86
CA GLU A 220 -8.09 35.92 11.73
C GLU A 220 -9.59 36.13 11.55
N GLY A 221 -10.09 37.23 12.08
CA GLY A 221 -11.47 37.62 11.81
C GLY A 221 -12.14 38.46 12.87
N LYS A 222 -11.51 39.56 13.31
CA LYS A 222 -12.23 40.73 13.80
C LYS A 222 -11.56 41.99 13.23
N LYS A 223 -11.91 42.36 12.00
CA LYS A 223 -11.97 43.74 11.63
C LYS A 223 -13.35 44.26 12.03
N THR A 224 -13.40 44.99 13.11
CA THR A 224 -14.51 45.90 13.43
C THR A 224 -14.29 47.15 12.60
N ASP A 225 -15.08 47.33 11.57
CA ASP A 225 -15.25 48.67 10.96
C ASP A 225 -16.07 49.51 11.92
N SER A 226 -15.48 50.62 12.32
CA SER A 226 -16.11 51.79 12.95
C SER A 226 -16.63 52.68 11.86
#